data_c121b85fd74692977b97382f6a4a9882
#
_entry.id   c121b85fd74692977b97382f6a4a9882
#
_cell.length_a   1.000
_cell.length_b   1.000
_cell.length_c   1.000
_cell.angle_alpha   90.00
_cell.angle_beta   90.00
_cell.angle_gamma   90.00
#
_symmetry.space_group_name_H-M   'P 1'
#
loop_
_entity.id
_entity.type
_entity.pdbx_description
1 polymer ?
#
loop_
_entity_poly.entity_id
_entity_poly.type
_entity_poly.pdbx_seq_one_letter_code
_entity_poly.pdbx_strand_id
1 'polypeptide(L)' 'MTVPLSLSDLDLPRRNGELAFDAPWQSTVFALAAAVIEHAFGGDREPFRQQLIAAIAAQPGRPYWECWTDALEALVQTLG' A
#
# COMPACT_ATOMS: atom_id res chain seq x y z
N MET A 1 0.07 -6.01 19.00
CA MET A 1 -0.89 -6.05 17.92
C MET A 1 -0.18 -6.24 16.59
N THR A 2 -0.73 -7.03 15.77
CA THR A 2 -0.09 -7.41 14.53
C THR A 2 -0.61 -6.59 13.38
N VAL A 3 0.30 -6.09 12.58
CA VAL A 3 -0.04 -5.56 11.27
C VAL A 3 -0.59 -6.73 10.44
N PRO A 4 -1.60 -6.51 9.59
CA PRO A 4 -2.07 -7.58 8.71
C PRO A 4 -0.90 -8.21 7.98
N LEU A 5 -0.82 -9.55 8.03
CA LEU A 5 0.30 -10.27 7.44
C LEU A 5 0.46 -9.97 5.95
N SER A 6 -0.67 -9.73 5.28
CA SER A 6 -0.65 -9.41 3.86
C SER A 6 0.17 -8.17 3.54
N LEU A 7 0.30 -7.23 4.48
CA LEU A 7 1.07 -6.01 4.27
C LEU A 7 2.42 -6.05 4.94
N SER A 8 2.63 -6.92 5.94
CA SER A 8 3.89 -6.96 6.69
C SER A 8 5.07 -7.40 5.82
N ASP A 9 4.82 -8.08 4.71
CA ASP A 9 5.86 -8.51 3.78
C ASP A 9 6.29 -7.43 2.81
N LEU A 10 5.56 -6.30 2.76
CA LEU A 10 5.94 -5.19 1.91
C LEU A 10 7.05 -4.40 2.58
N ASP A 11 7.89 -3.78 1.74
CA ASP A 11 8.98 -2.96 2.23
C ASP A 11 8.43 -1.60 2.67
N LEU A 12 7.94 -1.55 3.89
CA LEU A 12 7.28 -0.37 4.44
C LEU A 12 8.27 0.51 5.20
N PRO A 13 8.13 1.83 5.13
CA PRO A 13 8.96 2.73 5.92
C PRO A 13 8.76 2.45 7.41
N ARG A 14 9.86 2.35 8.15
CA ARG A 14 9.80 2.07 9.58
C ARG A 14 10.75 2.98 10.33
N ARG A 15 10.37 3.25 11.58
CA ARG A 15 11.18 4.02 12.50
C ARG A 15 11.09 3.33 13.85
N ASN A 16 12.23 2.91 14.40
CA ASN A 16 12.27 2.16 15.67
C ASN A 16 11.41 0.90 15.62
N GLY A 17 11.35 0.24 14.45
CA GLY A 17 10.60 -0.99 14.30
C GLY A 17 9.11 -0.78 14.03
N GLU A 18 8.62 0.45 14.07
CA GLU A 18 7.22 0.75 13.83
C GLU A 18 7.03 1.41 12.48
N LEU A 19 5.84 1.28 11.91
CA LEU A 19 5.50 1.95 10.66
C LEU A 19 5.65 3.45 10.83
N ALA A 20 6.32 4.09 9.86
CA ALA A 20 6.58 5.52 9.90
C ALA A 20 5.72 6.25 8.87
N PHE A 21 4.97 7.23 9.34
CA PHE A 21 4.18 8.11 8.48
C PHE A 21 4.60 9.54 8.75
N ASP A 22 4.89 10.28 7.68
CA ASP A 22 5.31 11.67 7.80
C ASP A 22 4.13 12.63 7.81
N ALA A 23 2.98 12.18 7.35
CA ALA A 23 1.76 12.98 7.30
C ALA A 23 0.54 12.09 7.53
N PRO A 24 -0.56 12.66 8.07
CA PRO A 24 -1.77 11.86 8.35
C PRO A 24 -2.35 11.14 7.13
N TRP A 25 -2.28 11.76 5.95
CA TRP A 25 -2.85 11.13 4.74
C TRP A 25 -2.17 9.80 4.41
N GLN A 26 -0.91 9.63 4.82
CA GLN A 26 -0.17 8.41 4.55
C GLN A 26 -0.75 7.22 5.32
N SER A 27 -1.09 7.43 6.59
CA SER A 27 -1.73 6.38 7.37
C SER A 27 -3.13 6.06 6.83
N THR A 28 -3.82 7.06 6.30
CA THR A 28 -5.11 6.85 5.66
C THR A 28 -4.99 5.98 4.42
N VAL A 29 -3.99 6.25 3.57
CA VAL A 29 -3.74 5.44 2.38
C VAL A 29 -3.42 4.00 2.78
N PHE A 30 -2.60 3.82 3.82
CA PHE A 30 -2.27 2.48 4.30
C PHE A 30 -3.54 1.74 4.75
N ALA A 31 -4.39 2.40 5.52
CA ALA A 31 -5.61 1.79 6.02
C ALA A 31 -6.58 1.45 4.88
N LEU A 32 -6.70 2.33 3.90
CA LEU A 32 -7.56 2.08 2.75
C LEU A 32 -7.05 0.90 1.91
N ALA A 33 -5.75 0.83 1.69
CA ALA A 33 -5.17 -0.30 0.97
C ALA A 33 -5.42 -1.60 1.70
N ALA A 34 -5.24 -1.60 3.02
CA ALA A 34 -5.50 -2.80 3.84
C ALA A 34 -6.98 -3.22 3.73
N ALA A 35 -7.89 -2.26 3.78
CA ALA A 35 -9.32 -2.54 3.69
C ALA A 35 -9.69 -3.11 2.32
N VAL A 36 -9.14 -2.56 1.24
CA VAL A 36 -9.41 -3.05 -0.11
C VAL A 36 -8.89 -4.47 -0.27
N ILE A 37 -7.67 -4.73 0.18
CA ILE A 37 -7.10 -6.06 0.11
C ILE A 37 -7.96 -7.06 0.87
N GLU A 38 -8.39 -6.70 2.07
CA GLU A 38 -9.18 -7.60 2.90
C GLU A 38 -10.55 -7.86 2.32
N HIS A 39 -11.24 -6.82 1.88
CA HIS A 39 -12.66 -6.94 1.49
C HIS A 39 -12.85 -7.31 0.03
N ALA A 40 -11.97 -6.90 -0.86
CA ALA A 40 -12.14 -7.16 -2.28
C ALA A 40 -11.30 -8.33 -2.78
N PHE A 41 -10.22 -8.64 -2.10
CA PHE A 41 -9.27 -9.67 -2.55
C PHE A 41 -9.05 -10.77 -1.52
N GLY A 42 -9.87 -10.83 -0.48
CA GLY A 42 -9.79 -11.89 0.51
C GLY A 42 -8.48 -11.95 1.28
N GLY A 43 -7.81 -10.81 1.43
CA GLY A 43 -6.53 -10.75 2.12
C GLY A 43 -5.33 -11.02 1.22
N ASP A 44 -5.54 -11.24 -0.07
CA ASP A 44 -4.44 -11.46 -1.01
C ASP A 44 -3.81 -10.13 -1.40
N ARG A 45 -2.57 -9.91 -0.97
CA ARG A 45 -1.86 -8.66 -1.22
C ARG A 45 -1.24 -8.59 -2.62
N GLU A 46 -1.16 -9.69 -3.35
CA GLU A 46 -0.46 -9.72 -4.64
C GLU A 46 -0.98 -8.70 -5.65
N PRO A 47 -2.30 -8.57 -5.85
CA PRO A 47 -2.79 -7.56 -6.80
C PRO A 47 -2.30 -6.15 -6.45
N PHE A 48 -2.31 -5.78 -5.17
CA PHE A 48 -1.81 -4.48 -4.75
C PHE A 48 -0.30 -4.38 -4.93
N ARG A 49 0.42 -5.43 -4.55
CA ARG A 49 1.88 -5.44 -4.68
C ARG A 49 2.30 -5.24 -6.13
N GLN A 50 1.62 -5.88 -7.08
CA GLN A 50 1.91 -5.71 -8.50
C GLN A 50 1.69 -4.26 -8.95
N GLN A 51 0.62 -3.64 -8.50
CA GLN A 51 0.36 -2.24 -8.83
C GLN A 51 1.40 -1.32 -8.21
N LEU A 52 1.82 -1.61 -6.99
CA LEU A 52 2.83 -0.80 -6.32
C LEU A 52 4.17 -0.89 -7.04
N ILE A 53 4.58 -2.08 -7.43
CA ILE A 53 5.81 -2.27 -8.18
C ILE A 53 5.76 -1.47 -9.49
N ALA A 54 4.63 -1.54 -10.20
CA ALA A 54 4.46 -0.82 -11.44
C ALA A 54 4.52 0.69 -11.24
N ALA A 55 3.91 1.19 -10.15
CA ALA A 55 3.91 2.61 -9.85
C ALA A 55 5.33 3.11 -9.56
N ILE A 56 6.10 2.34 -8.79
CA ILE A 56 7.47 2.71 -8.46
C ILE A 56 8.33 2.70 -9.73
N ALA A 57 8.15 1.70 -10.57
CA ALA A 57 8.94 1.56 -11.79
C ALA A 57 8.61 2.68 -12.79
N ALA A 58 7.36 3.13 -12.83
CA ALA A 58 6.94 4.16 -13.77
C ALA A 58 7.53 5.52 -13.43
N GLN A 59 7.72 5.82 -12.14
CA GLN A 59 8.26 7.11 -11.70
C GLN A 59 9.26 6.92 -10.58
N PRO A 60 10.48 6.44 -10.90
CA PRO A 60 11.51 6.27 -9.89
C PRO A 60 11.84 7.61 -9.24
N GLY A 61 12.04 7.60 -7.93
CA GLY A 61 12.34 8.82 -7.20
C GLY A 61 11.12 9.54 -6.67
N ARG A 62 9.92 9.10 -7.04
CA ARG A 62 8.70 9.67 -6.48
C ARG A 62 8.55 9.22 -5.01
N PRO A 63 8.02 10.07 -4.12
CA PRO A 63 7.85 9.68 -2.73
C PRO A 63 7.07 8.38 -2.58
N TYR A 64 7.51 7.54 -1.67
CA TYR A 64 7.00 6.18 -1.53
C TYR A 64 5.47 6.13 -1.35
N TRP A 65 4.94 6.95 -0.44
CA TRP A 65 3.51 6.92 -0.15
C TRP A 65 2.65 7.44 -1.30
N GLU A 66 3.22 8.26 -2.20
CA GLU A 66 2.51 8.66 -3.40
C GLU A 66 2.39 7.48 -4.37
N CYS A 67 3.39 6.60 -4.41
CA CYS A 67 3.29 5.38 -5.19
C CYS A 67 2.18 4.49 -4.64
N TRP A 68 1.99 4.46 -3.33
CA TRP A 68 0.88 3.74 -2.71
C TRP A 68 -0.47 4.28 -3.15
N THR A 69 -0.58 5.59 -3.23
CA THR A 69 -1.81 6.23 -3.70
C THR A 69 -2.12 5.83 -5.13
N ASP A 70 -1.12 5.85 -6.00
CA ASP A 70 -1.30 5.44 -7.39
C ASP A 70 -1.66 3.98 -7.50
N ALA A 71 -1.02 3.13 -6.72
CA ALA A 71 -1.29 1.70 -6.73
C ALA A 71 -2.72 1.42 -6.27
N LEU A 72 -3.14 2.09 -5.21
CA LEU A 72 -4.50 1.92 -4.69
C LEU A 72 -5.54 2.36 -5.71
N GLU A 73 -5.30 3.51 -6.34
CA GLU A 73 -6.21 4.02 -7.37
C GLU A 73 -6.33 3.03 -8.53
N ALA A 74 -5.21 2.53 -9.01
CA ALA A 74 -5.20 1.56 -10.11
C ALA A 74 -5.95 0.29 -9.73
N LEU A 75 -5.75 -0.17 -8.50
CA LEU A 75 -6.40 -1.38 -8.02
C LEU A 75 -7.91 -1.19 -7.93
N VAL A 76 -8.35 -0.07 -7.39
CA VAL A 76 -9.78 0.22 -7.26
C VAL A 76 -10.44 0.31 -8.62
N GLN A 77 -9.75 0.87 -9.61
CA GLN A 77 -10.29 0.94 -10.97
C GLN A 77 -10.54 -0.44 -11.57
N THR A 78 -9.78 -1.45 -11.16
CA THR A 78 -9.99 -2.81 -11.67
C THR A 78 -11.25 -3.44 -11.09
N LEU A 79 -11.80 -2.90 -10.00
CA LEU A 79 -12.99 -3.42 -9.37
C LEU A 79 -14.27 -2.86 -9.98
N GLY A 80 -14.17 -1.75 -10.67
CA GLY A 80 -15.32 -1.07 -11.26
C GLY A 80 -15.64 -1.45 -12.70
#